data_64561a3fc2bab5b28175dae0ba60f3a3
#
_entry.id   64561a3fc2bab5b28175dae0ba60f3a3
#
_cell.length_a   1.000
_cell.length_b   1.000
_cell.length_c   1.000
_cell.angle_alpha   90.00
_cell.angle_beta   90.00
_cell.angle_gamma   90.00
#
_symmetry.space_group_name_H-M   'P 1'
#
loop_
_entity.id
_entity.type
_entity.pdbx_description
1 polymer ?
#
loop_
_entity_poly.entity_id
_entity_poly.type
_entity_poly.pdbx_seq_one_letter_code
_entity_poly.pdbx_strand_id
1 'polypeptide(L)'
;MIAIHDLVKTYGKFTAVDGVSLDVKPGEIHGFLGPNGAGKTTTLRMIAGLLKPTAGRIEVNGHDIAKDPEAAKASLGFIPDRPYIYEKLTAGEFLRFHGGLFGLDGNGIGPRVTEMLELFELERWENELVESFSHGMKQRLVMSAAFLHRPQAVVVDEPMVGLDPRGARLIKEVFRRMSQRGVGILMSTHTLEVAQEMCDRISIILKGKIIARGTVSDIRAMGDGANDHLTEVFLKLTGGSGLQEIDEIV
;
A
#
# COMPACT_ATOMS: atom_id res chain seq x y z
N MET A 1 3.21 -14.29 4.05
CA MET A 1 2.54 -13.62 2.90
C MET A 1 3.51 -12.71 2.17
N ILE A 2 4.01 -11.65 2.78
CA ILE A 2 5.14 -10.86 2.25
C ILE A 2 6.31 -10.99 3.23
N ALA A 3 7.50 -11.31 2.75
CA ALA A 3 8.71 -11.35 3.57
C ALA A 3 9.83 -10.56 2.89
N ILE A 4 10.45 -9.68 3.65
CA ILE A 4 11.55 -8.82 3.20
C ILE A 4 12.74 -9.06 4.13
N HIS A 5 13.90 -9.34 3.54
CA HIS A 5 15.12 -9.65 4.27
C HIS A 5 16.25 -8.72 3.81
N ASP A 6 16.75 -7.91 4.74
CA ASP A 6 17.92 -7.03 4.60
C ASP A 6 17.93 -6.22 3.29
N LEU A 7 16.76 -5.65 2.97
CA LEU A 7 16.52 -4.98 1.70
C LEU A 7 17.31 -3.68 1.63
N VAL A 8 18.09 -3.52 0.57
CA VAL A 8 18.91 -2.32 0.31
C VAL A 8 18.60 -1.78 -1.09
N LYS A 9 18.47 -0.45 -1.18
CA LYS A 9 18.41 0.27 -2.45
C LYS A 9 19.29 1.50 -2.43
N THR A 10 20.25 1.54 -3.33
CA THR A 10 21.14 2.69 -3.53
C THR A 10 20.96 3.30 -4.91
N TYR A 11 21.12 4.62 -5.01
CA TYR A 11 21.15 5.42 -6.23
C TYR A 11 22.44 6.25 -6.21
N GLY A 12 23.46 5.76 -6.89
CA GLY A 12 24.80 6.36 -6.81
C GLY A 12 25.30 6.35 -5.35
N LYS A 13 25.49 7.53 -4.76
CA LYS A 13 25.94 7.68 -3.36
C LYS A 13 24.77 7.74 -2.34
N PHE A 14 23.54 7.83 -2.80
CA PHE A 14 22.36 7.94 -1.93
C PHE A 14 21.76 6.57 -1.65
N THR A 15 21.61 6.21 -0.39
CA THR A 15 20.93 4.98 0.05
C THR A 15 19.51 5.32 0.46
N ALA A 16 18.54 4.90 -0.36
CA ALA A 16 17.12 5.16 -0.13
C ALA A 16 16.46 4.14 0.81
N VAL A 17 16.97 2.90 0.83
CA VAL A 17 16.53 1.81 1.71
C VAL A 17 17.79 1.11 2.19
N ASP A 18 17.94 0.90 3.51
CA ASP A 18 19.16 0.45 4.16
C ASP A 18 18.87 -0.65 5.19
N GLY A 19 18.91 -1.90 4.74
CA GLY A 19 18.75 -3.08 5.58
C GLY A 19 17.31 -3.28 6.11
N VAL A 20 16.30 -2.93 5.33
CA VAL A 20 14.89 -3.11 5.76
C VAL A 20 14.52 -4.58 5.76
N SER A 21 14.07 -5.08 6.93
CA SER A 21 13.53 -6.42 7.09
C SER A 21 12.15 -6.34 7.77
N LEU A 22 11.11 -6.89 7.13
CA LEU A 22 9.76 -6.97 7.69
C LEU A 22 9.01 -8.18 7.13
N ASP A 23 7.98 -8.59 7.85
CA ASP A 23 7.04 -9.63 7.45
C ASP A 23 5.59 -9.16 7.57
N VAL A 24 4.76 -9.52 6.61
CA VAL A 24 3.30 -9.37 6.65
C VAL A 24 2.67 -10.75 6.65
N LYS A 25 1.88 -11.05 7.66
CA LYS A 25 1.23 -12.36 7.82
C LYS A 25 -0.07 -12.45 7.01
N PRO A 26 -0.56 -13.68 6.74
CA PRO A 26 -1.92 -13.85 6.23
C PRO A 26 -2.94 -13.19 7.16
N GLY A 27 -3.87 -12.41 6.60
CA GLY A 27 -4.91 -11.74 7.36
C GLY A 27 -4.44 -10.55 8.19
N GLU A 28 -3.22 -10.05 7.98
CA GLU A 28 -2.65 -8.89 8.67
C GLU A 28 -2.73 -7.64 7.79
N ILE A 29 -3.15 -6.52 8.37
CA ILE A 29 -2.95 -5.19 7.81
C ILE A 29 -1.73 -4.57 8.50
N HIS A 30 -0.63 -4.47 7.78
CA HIS A 30 0.64 -3.93 8.28
C HIS A 30 0.86 -2.51 7.77
N GLY A 31 0.96 -1.54 8.67
CA GLY A 31 1.26 -0.15 8.36
C GLY A 31 2.75 0.09 8.19
N PHE A 32 3.13 0.70 7.08
CA PHE A 32 4.51 1.12 6.82
C PHE A 32 4.58 2.65 6.85
N LEU A 33 4.90 3.20 8.03
CA LEU A 33 4.81 4.61 8.36
C LEU A 33 6.15 5.32 8.25
N GLY A 34 6.12 6.59 7.86
CA GLY A 34 7.31 7.42 7.84
C GLY A 34 7.07 8.74 7.10
N PRO A 35 7.95 9.74 7.29
CA PRO A 35 7.85 11.00 6.58
C PRO A 35 8.10 10.82 5.07
N ASN A 36 7.85 11.87 4.30
CA ASN A 36 8.18 11.89 2.88
C ASN A 36 9.69 11.73 2.68
N GLY A 37 10.09 10.92 1.70
CA GLY A 37 11.49 10.60 1.45
C GLY A 37 12.10 9.57 2.38
N ALA A 38 11.35 8.98 3.33
CA ALA A 38 11.87 7.96 4.24
C ALA A 38 12.23 6.61 3.57
N GLY A 39 11.78 6.36 2.33
CA GLY A 39 12.03 5.12 1.59
C GLY A 39 10.78 4.25 1.36
N LYS A 40 9.58 4.68 1.80
CA LYS A 40 8.33 3.91 1.69
C LYS A 40 8.04 3.47 0.25
N THR A 41 7.77 4.41 -0.65
CA THR A 41 7.45 4.13 -2.07
C THR A 41 8.54 3.32 -2.77
N THR A 42 9.82 3.57 -2.44
CA THR A 42 10.95 2.79 -2.97
C THR A 42 10.83 1.31 -2.55
N THR A 43 10.55 1.06 -1.28
CA THR A 43 10.35 -0.29 -0.75
C THR A 43 9.15 -0.98 -1.41
N LEU A 44 7.99 -0.30 -1.51
CA LEU A 44 6.79 -0.86 -2.13
C LEU A 44 7.02 -1.19 -3.61
N ARG A 45 7.72 -0.33 -4.36
CA ARG A 45 8.07 -0.59 -5.77
C ARG A 45 9.01 -1.79 -5.95
N MET A 46 9.89 -2.05 -4.99
CA MET A 46 10.72 -3.25 -5.00
C MET A 46 9.88 -4.51 -4.75
N ILE A 47 8.93 -4.47 -3.82
CA ILE A 47 8.00 -5.58 -3.56
C ILE A 47 7.12 -5.86 -4.78
N ALA A 48 6.68 -4.82 -5.48
CA ALA A 48 5.91 -4.95 -6.72
C ALA A 48 6.75 -5.44 -7.93
N GLY A 49 8.08 -5.60 -7.76
CA GLY A 49 8.98 -5.99 -8.84
C GLY A 49 9.12 -4.93 -9.93
N LEU A 50 8.80 -3.67 -9.63
CA LEU A 50 8.96 -2.50 -10.51
C LEU A 50 10.37 -1.89 -10.38
N LEU A 51 11.07 -2.21 -9.30
CA LEU A 51 12.39 -1.71 -8.99
C LEU A 51 13.25 -2.86 -8.46
N LYS A 52 14.41 -3.09 -9.06
CA LYS A 52 15.34 -4.11 -8.59
C LYS A 52 16.07 -3.65 -7.32
N PRO A 53 16.12 -4.45 -6.25
CA PRO A 53 16.94 -4.19 -5.09
C PRO A 53 18.44 -4.13 -5.45
N THR A 54 19.22 -3.38 -4.67
CA THR A 54 20.69 -3.43 -4.73
C THR A 54 21.21 -4.66 -3.97
N ALA A 55 20.58 -4.99 -2.83
CA ALA A 55 20.83 -6.18 -2.03
C ALA A 55 19.58 -6.58 -1.26
N GLY A 56 19.61 -7.77 -0.65
CA GLY A 56 18.50 -8.32 0.09
C GLY A 56 17.55 -9.17 -0.77
N ARG A 57 16.48 -9.66 -0.16
CA ARG A 57 15.53 -10.58 -0.79
C ARG A 57 14.10 -10.21 -0.43
N ILE A 58 13.19 -10.43 -1.38
CA ILE A 58 11.75 -10.24 -1.22
C ILE A 58 11.02 -11.50 -1.66
N GLU A 59 10.13 -11.99 -0.83
CA GLU A 59 9.23 -13.08 -1.14
C GLU A 59 7.77 -12.63 -1.02
N VAL A 60 6.96 -13.01 -2.00
CA VAL A 60 5.51 -12.83 -1.99
C VAL A 60 4.88 -14.20 -2.12
N ASN A 61 4.09 -14.55 -1.12
CA ASN A 61 3.42 -15.86 -1.03
C ASN A 61 4.37 -17.06 -1.20
N GLY A 62 5.62 -16.95 -0.71
CA GLY A 62 6.65 -17.97 -0.83
C GLY A 62 7.46 -17.94 -2.12
N HIS A 63 7.12 -17.06 -3.07
CA HIS A 63 7.85 -16.88 -4.32
C HIS A 63 8.83 -15.70 -4.23
N ASP A 64 10.10 -15.95 -4.52
CA ASP A 64 11.13 -14.91 -4.58
C ASP A 64 10.90 -14.03 -5.83
N ILE A 65 10.70 -12.72 -5.63
CA ILE A 65 10.37 -11.78 -6.72
C ILE A 65 11.45 -11.68 -7.80
N ALA A 66 12.70 -12.03 -7.48
CA ALA A 66 13.82 -11.99 -8.42
C ALA A 66 14.00 -13.31 -9.18
N LYS A 67 13.59 -14.46 -8.58
CA LYS A 67 13.76 -15.80 -9.17
C LYS A 67 12.51 -16.29 -9.86
N ASP A 68 11.35 -15.99 -9.31
CA ASP A 68 10.03 -16.39 -9.82
C ASP A 68 9.07 -15.18 -9.84
N PRO A 69 9.37 -14.16 -10.68
CA PRO A 69 8.62 -12.92 -10.70
C PRO A 69 7.16 -13.10 -11.15
N GLU A 70 6.87 -14.08 -12.00
CA GLU A 70 5.51 -14.33 -12.51
C GLU A 70 4.61 -14.86 -11.40
N ALA A 71 5.02 -15.90 -10.68
CA ALA A 71 4.24 -16.44 -9.57
C ALA A 71 4.10 -15.45 -8.40
N ALA A 72 5.19 -14.71 -8.09
CA ALA A 72 5.14 -13.67 -7.07
C ALA A 72 4.12 -12.58 -7.43
N LYS A 73 4.14 -12.06 -8.67
CA LYS A 73 3.22 -11.02 -9.14
C LYS A 73 1.79 -11.53 -9.31
N ALA A 74 1.59 -12.77 -9.72
CA ALA A 74 0.26 -13.38 -9.80
C ALA A 74 -0.45 -13.44 -8.45
N SER A 75 0.32 -13.47 -7.34
CA SER A 75 -0.19 -13.46 -5.98
C SER A 75 -0.36 -12.07 -5.38
N LEU A 76 0.08 -11.00 -6.09
CA LEU A 76 0.22 -9.65 -5.56
C LEU A 76 -0.72 -8.66 -6.25
N GLY A 77 -1.52 -7.94 -5.47
CA GLY A 77 -2.18 -6.70 -5.89
C GLY A 77 -1.30 -5.50 -5.53
N PHE A 78 -0.97 -4.66 -6.50
CA PHE A 78 -0.21 -3.43 -6.26
C PHE A 78 -1.03 -2.20 -6.61
N ILE A 79 -1.13 -1.26 -5.67
CA ILE A 79 -1.86 0.00 -5.80
C ILE A 79 -0.88 1.14 -5.54
N PRO A 80 -0.44 1.89 -6.56
CA PRO A 80 0.47 3.01 -6.40
C PRO A 80 -0.24 4.26 -5.84
N ASP A 81 0.55 5.22 -5.33
CA ASP A 81 0.09 6.53 -4.86
C ASP A 81 -0.58 7.37 -5.97
N ARG A 82 -0.11 7.20 -7.20
CA ARG A 82 -0.69 7.84 -8.37
C ARG A 82 -1.23 6.80 -9.32
N PRO A 83 -2.51 6.90 -9.72
CA PRO A 83 -3.10 5.99 -10.67
C PRO A 83 -2.42 6.07 -12.04
N TYR A 84 -1.84 4.97 -12.52
CA TYR A 84 -1.42 4.84 -13.92
C TYR A 84 -2.56 4.19 -14.69
N ILE A 85 -3.29 4.98 -15.47
CA ILE A 85 -4.53 4.58 -16.13
C ILE A 85 -4.49 4.92 -17.60
N TYR A 86 -5.05 4.05 -18.42
CA TYR A 86 -5.30 4.32 -19.85
C TYR A 86 -6.59 5.14 -19.97
N GLU A 87 -6.46 6.47 -20.00
CA GLU A 87 -7.59 7.40 -19.93
C GLU A 87 -8.54 7.32 -21.16
N LYS A 88 -8.08 6.76 -22.27
CA LYS A 88 -8.87 6.56 -23.49
C LYS A 88 -9.63 5.24 -23.54
N LEU A 89 -9.55 4.44 -22.51
CA LEU A 89 -10.39 3.26 -22.34
C LEU A 89 -11.61 3.63 -21.47
N THR A 90 -12.71 2.88 -21.65
CA THR A 90 -13.79 2.90 -20.68
C THR A 90 -13.37 2.13 -19.42
N ALA A 91 -14.08 2.32 -18.29
CA ALA A 91 -13.78 1.58 -17.06
C ALA A 91 -13.86 0.06 -17.27
N GLY A 92 -14.88 -0.42 -17.99
CA GLY A 92 -15.02 -1.83 -18.32
C GLY A 92 -13.89 -2.37 -19.20
N GLU A 93 -13.49 -1.63 -20.23
CA GLU A 93 -12.36 -2.00 -21.09
C GLU A 93 -11.04 -2.03 -20.30
N PHE A 94 -10.80 -1.03 -19.45
CA PHE A 94 -9.63 -0.97 -18.58
C PHE A 94 -9.54 -2.20 -17.67
N LEU A 95 -10.63 -2.59 -17.03
CA LEU A 95 -10.66 -3.77 -16.17
C LEU A 95 -10.49 -5.07 -16.96
N ARG A 96 -11.12 -5.21 -18.13
CA ARG A 96 -10.93 -6.39 -19.00
C ARG A 96 -9.49 -6.50 -19.48
N PHE A 97 -8.88 -5.39 -19.86
CA PHE A 97 -7.46 -5.36 -20.25
C PHE A 97 -6.56 -5.82 -19.10
N HIS A 98 -6.77 -5.29 -17.89
CA HIS A 98 -6.00 -5.71 -16.72
C HIS A 98 -6.24 -7.17 -16.36
N GLY A 99 -7.48 -7.65 -16.39
CA GLY A 99 -7.79 -9.06 -16.15
C GLY A 99 -7.07 -9.98 -17.12
N GLY A 100 -7.01 -9.60 -18.41
CA GLY A 100 -6.30 -10.36 -19.43
C GLY A 100 -4.79 -10.51 -19.15
N LEU A 101 -4.14 -9.50 -18.55
CA LEU A 101 -2.73 -9.60 -18.14
C LEU A 101 -2.49 -10.66 -17.05
N PHE A 102 -3.51 -11.01 -16.27
CA PHE A 102 -3.49 -12.06 -15.27
C PHE A 102 -4.14 -13.37 -15.74
N GLY A 103 -4.36 -13.53 -17.04
CA GLY A 103 -4.96 -14.75 -17.62
C GLY A 103 -6.45 -14.90 -17.36
N LEU A 104 -7.14 -13.84 -16.93
CA LEU A 104 -8.59 -13.82 -16.82
C LEU A 104 -9.18 -13.50 -18.20
N ASP A 105 -9.68 -14.51 -18.89
CA ASP A 105 -10.26 -14.39 -20.23
C ASP A 105 -11.61 -15.10 -20.34
N GLY A 106 -12.21 -15.05 -21.54
CA GLY A 106 -13.44 -15.76 -21.85
C GLY A 106 -14.62 -15.41 -20.94
N ASN A 107 -15.40 -16.43 -20.57
CA ASN A 107 -16.65 -16.25 -19.84
C ASN A 107 -16.48 -15.82 -18.39
N GLY A 108 -15.27 -15.90 -17.82
CA GLY A 108 -15.00 -15.59 -16.41
C GLY A 108 -14.76 -14.12 -16.12
N ILE A 109 -14.25 -13.35 -17.09
CA ILE A 109 -13.85 -11.97 -16.85
C ILE A 109 -15.03 -11.01 -16.71
N GLY A 110 -16.10 -11.19 -17.49
CA GLY A 110 -17.27 -10.31 -17.46
C GLY A 110 -17.90 -10.23 -16.07
N PRO A 111 -18.33 -11.34 -15.47
CA PRO A 111 -18.89 -11.34 -14.11
C PRO A 111 -17.93 -10.75 -13.07
N ARG A 112 -16.62 -10.98 -13.22
CA ARG A 112 -15.63 -10.45 -12.30
C ARG A 112 -15.45 -8.93 -12.42
N VAL A 113 -15.52 -8.39 -13.63
CA VAL A 113 -15.51 -6.93 -13.88
C VAL A 113 -16.73 -6.30 -13.22
N THR A 114 -17.94 -6.87 -13.42
CA THR A 114 -19.17 -6.38 -12.80
C THR A 114 -19.05 -6.40 -11.27
N GLU A 115 -18.59 -7.51 -10.67
CA GLU A 115 -18.35 -7.62 -9.22
C GLU A 115 -17.42 -6.51 -8.70
N MET A 116 -16.35 -6.19 -9.43
CA MET A 116 -15.42 -5.15 -9.01
C MET A 116 -15.99 -3.75 -9.16
N LEU A 117 -16.72 -3.47 -10.24
CA LEU A 117 -17.38 -2.18 -10.43
C LEU A 117 -18.45 -1.93 -9.35
N GLU A 118 -19.25 -2.94 -9.01
CA GLU A 118 -20.23 -2.86 -7.93
C GLU A 118 -19.56 -2.64 -6.58
N LEU A 119 -18.50 -3.42 -6.24
CA LEU A 119 -17.77 -3.31 -4.99
C LEU A 119 -17.23 -1.89 -4.77
N PHE A 120 -16.78 -1.23 -5.84
CA PHE A 120 -16.17 0.10 -5.78
C PHE A 120 -17.13 1.24 -6.17
N GLU A 121 -18.44 0.95 -6.28
CA GLU A 121 -19.48 1.91 -6.64
C GLU A 121 -19.21 2.64 -7.96
N LEU A 122 -18.77 1.89 -8.99
CA LEU A 122 -18.43 2.38 -10.32
C LEU A 122 -19.31 1.74 -11.42
N GLU A 123 -20.32 0.93 -11.09
CA GLU A 123 -21.13 0.18 -12.04
C GLU A 123 -21.82 1.06 -13.10
N ARG A 124 -22.24 2.26 -12.71
CA ARG A 124 -22.91 3.23 -13.62
C ARG A 124 -21.94 3.82 -14.64
N TRP A 125 -20.64 3.68 -14.41
CA TRP A 125 -19.58 4.29 -15.18
C TRP A 125 -18.82 3.28 -16.04
N GLU A 126 -19.30 2.02 -16.14
CA GLU A 126 -18.64 0.95 -16.89
C GLU A 126 -18.28 1.35 -18.31
N ASN A 127 -19.19 2.06 -19.00
CA ASN A 127 -19.06 2.44 -20.39
C ASN A 127 -18.54 3.87 -20.59
N GLU A 128 -18.19 4.58 -19.52
CA GLU A 128 -17.66 5.94 -19.60
C GLU A 128 -16.14 5.91 -19.70
N LEU A 129 -15.57 6.85 -20.48
CA LEU A 129 -14.13 7.01 -20.59
C LEU A 129 -13.50 7.42 -19.26
N VAL A 130 -12.38 6.78 -18.93
CA VAL A 130 -11.66 7.04 -17.66
C VAL A 130 -11.12 8.47 -17.57
N GLU A 131 -10.92 9.16 -18.70
CA GLU A 131 -10.53 10.59 -18.70
C GLU A 131 -11.55 11.48 -17.99
N SER A 132 -12.85 11.12 -18.00
CA SER A 132 -13.91 11.88 -17.33
C SER A 132 -13.97 11.66 -15.81
N PHE A 133 -13.22 10.68 -15.28
CA PHE A 133 -13.29 10.31 -13.87
C PHE A 133 -12.58 11.33 -12.97
N SER A 134 -13.20 11.61 -11.82
CA SER A 134 -12.53 12.32 -10.73
C SER A 134 -11.33 11.52 -10.20
N HIS A 135 -10.42 12.18 -9.47
CA HIS A 135 -9.27 11.49 -8.88
C HIS A 135 -9.69 10.31 -8.00
N GLY A 136 -10.69 10.47 -7.14
CA GLY A 136 -11.22 9.40 -6.30
C GLY A 136 -11.84 8.24 -7.08
N MET A 137 -12.50 8.50 -8.22
CA MET A 137 -13.01 7.45 -9.10
C MET A 137 -11.86 6.70 -9.77
N LYS A 138 -10.82 7.41 -10.23
CA LYS A 138 -9.60 6.79 -10.80
C LYS A 138 -8.91 5.90 -9.77
N GLN A 139 -8.79 6.35 -8.52
CA GLN A 139 -8.21 5.56 -7.44
C GLN A 139 -9.01 4.27 -7.17
N ARG A 140 -10.35 4.36 -7.09
CA ARG A 140 -11.22 3.19 -6.92
C ARG A 140 -11.13 2.23 -8.12
N LEU A 141 -11.00 2.74 -9.34
CA LEU A 141 -10.82 1.91 -10.54
C LEU A 141 -9.49 1.15 -10.54
N VAL A 142 -8.39 1.79 -10.11
CA VAL A 142 -7.08 1.11 -9.96
C VAL A 142 -7.14 0.02 -8.91
N MET A 143 -7.83 0.27 -7.77
CA MET A 143 -8.06 -0.76 -6.75
C MET A 143 -8.89 -1.91 -7.30
N SER A 144 -9.95 -1.62 -8.08
CA SER A 144 -10.74 -2.64 -8.78
C SER A 144 -9.86 -3.53 -9.66
N ALA A 145 -8.98 -2.92 -10.43
CA ALA A 145 -8.03 -3.64 -11.29
C ALA A 145 -7.06 -4.52 -10.49
N ALA A 146 -6.50 -3.99 -9.39
CA ALA A 146 -5.57 -4.71 -8.53
C ALA A 146 -6.20 -5.92 -7.82
N PHE A 147 -7.54 -5.98 -7.71
CA PHE A 147 -8.26 -7.07 -7.03
C PHE A 147 -8.94 -8.05 -7.98
N LEU A 148 -8.90 -7.80 -9.28
CA LEU A 148 -9.52 -8.68 -10.30
C LEU A 148 -9.05 -10.12 -10.19
N HIS A 149 -7.74 -10.35 -10.06
CA HIS A 149 -7.11 -11.67 -10.04
C HIS A 149 -7.09 -12.33 -8.65
N ARG A 150 -7.82 -11.76 -7.67
CA ARG A 150 -7.93 -12.27 -6.28
C ARG A 150 -6.56 -12.46 -5.62
N PRO A 151 -5.77 -11.40 -5.47
CA PRO A 151 -4.44 -11.47 -4.89
C PRO A 151 -4.49 -12.01 -3.46
N GLN A 152 -3.44 -12.72 -3.07
CA GLN A 152 -3.26 -13.20 -1.70
C GLN A 152 -2.53 -12.17 -0.84
N ALA A 153 -1.71 -11.31 -1.46
CA ALA A 153 -1.05 -10.19 -0.82
C ALA A 153 -1.40 -8.87 -1.54
N VAL A 154 -1.51 -7.79 -0.80
CA VAL A 154 -1.74 -6.44 -1.34
C VAL A 154 -0.67 -5.49 -0.82
N VAL A 155 -0.11 -4.71 -1.73
CA VAL A 155 0.80 -3.61 -1.41
C VAL A 155 0.17 -2.33 -1.92
N VAL A 156 -0.04 -1.38 -1.03
CA VAL A 156 -0.71 -0.13 -1.38
C VAL A 156 0.04 1.09 -0.83
N ASP A 157 0.23 2.08 -1.70
CA ASP A 157 0.92 3.33 -1.37
C ASP A 157 -0.12 4.44 -1.19
N GLU A 158 -0.24 4.97 0.04
CA GLU A 158 -1.10 6.09 0.44
C GLU A 158 -2.58 5.95 -0.02
N PRO A 159 -3.30 4.89 0.35
CA PRO A 159 -4.60 4.55 -0.25
C PRO A 159 -5.72 5.54 0.02
N MET A 160 -5.59 6.41 1.03
CA MET A 160 -6.64 7.36 1.44
C MET A 160 -6.47 8.75 0.83
N VAL A 161 -5.35 9.01 0.17
CA VAL A 161 -5.06 10.33 -0.43
C VAL A 161 -6.02 10.60 -1.58
N GLY A 162 -6.67 11.77 -1.54
CA GLY A 162 -7.57 12.24 -2.61
C GLY A 162 -8.96 11.59 -2.60
N LEU A 163 -9.30 10.81 -1.59
CA LEU A 163 -10.64 10.28 -1.39
C LEU A 163 -11.49 11.22 -0.52
N ASP A 164 -12.77 11.29 -0.85
CA ASP A 164 -13.77 11.88 0.04
C ASP A 164 -14.04 10.94 1.24
N PRO A 165 -14.74 11.40 2.29
CA PRO A 165 -15.01 10.58 3.48
C PRO A 165 -15.76 9.27 3.17
N ARG A 166 -16.65 9.27 2.15
CA ARG A 166 -17.39 8.08 1.73
C ARG A 166 -16.47 7.08 1.05
N GLY A 167 -15.64 7.54 0.12
CA GLY A 167 -14.63 6.71 -0.55
C GLY A 167 -13.62 6.12 0.43
N ALA A 168 -13.11 6.93 1.36
CA ALA A 168 -12.20 6.44 2.40
C ALA A 168 -12.82 5.35 3.27
N ARG A 169 -14.10 5.52 3.68
CA ARG A 169 -14.84 4.49 4.43
C ARG A 169 -15.00 3.20 3.64
N LEU A 170 -15.35 3.29 2.36
CA LEU A 170 -15.47 2.13 1.48
C LEU A 170 -14.16 1.35 1.41
N ILE A 171 -13.04 2.04 1.16
CA ILE A 171 -11.72 1.39 1.06
C ILE A 171 -11.33 0.71 2.37
N LYS A 172 -11.55 1.37 3.52
CA LYS A 172 -11.31 0.78 4.84
C LYS A 172 -12.07 -0.53 5.02
N GLU A 173 -13.36 -0.54 4.65
CA GLU A 173 -14.18 -1.73 4.76
C GLU A 173 -13.72 -2.86 3.81
N VAL A 174 -13.35 -2.52 2.57
CA VAL A 174 -12.81 -3.48 1.60
C VAL A 174 -11.53 -4.14 2.14
N PHE A 175 -10.58 -3.35 2.65
CA PHE A 175 -9.33 -3.89 3.20
C PHE A 175 -9.57 -4.77 4.43
N ARG A 176 -10.47 -4.38 5.34
CA ARG A 176 -10.85 -5.21 6.50
C ARG A 176 -11.44 -6.55 6.06
N ARG A 177 -12.35 -6.56 5.09
CA ARG A 177 -12.93 -7.81 4.57
C ARG A 177 -11.90 -8.68 3.86
N MET A 178 -10.95 -8.09 3.13
CA MET A 178 -9.86 -8.84 2.51
C MET A 178 -8.96 -9.47 3.57
N SER A 179 -8.56 -8.72 4.59
CA SER A 179 -7.76 -9.22 5.71
C SER A 179 -8.48 -10.37 6.42
N GLN A 180 -9.77 -10.24 6.74
CA GLN A 180 -10.56 -11.32 7.34
C GLN A 180 -10.64 -12.59 6.49
N ARG A 181 -10.45 -12.48 5.17
CA ARG A 181 -10.36 -13.60 4.23
C ARG A 181 -8.93 -14.15 4.06
N GLY A 182 -7.99 -13.69 4.86
CA GLY A 182 -6.61 -14.16 4.88
C GLY A 182 -5.65 -13.41 3.96
N VAL A 183 -6.06 -12.32 3.30
CA VAL A 183 -5.16 -11.50 2.48
C VAL A 183 -4.23 -10.68 3.37
N GLY A 184 -2.91 -10.77 3.14
CA GLY A 184 -1.93 -9.92 3.83
C GLY A 184 -1.81 -8.57 3.13
N ILE A 185 -1.92 -7.46 3.87
CA ILE A 185 -1.92 -6.10 3.31
C ILE A 185 -0.76 -5.30 3.89
N LEU A 186 0.14 -4.80 3.04
CA LEU A 186 1.15 -3.81 3.41
C LEU A 186 0.70 -2.44 2.90
N MET A 187 0.40 -1.53 3.81
CA MET A 187 -0.09 -0.19 3.50
C MET A 187 0.92 0.87 3.93
N SER A 188 1.45 1.66 2.99
CA SER A 188 2.19 2.86 3.36
C SER A 188 1.23 3.98 3.72
N THR A 189 1.60 4.76 4.73
CA THR A 189 0.93 6.02 5.03
C THR A 189 1.83 6.94 5.85
N HIS A 190 1.58 8.24 5.75
CA HIS A 190 2.11 9.25 6.66
C HIS A 190 1.05 9.73 7.66
N THR A 191 -0.19 9.24 7.52
CA THR A 191 -1.34 9.61 8.36
C THR A 191 -1.48 8.60 9.50
N LEU A 192 -1.17 9.04 10.71
CA LEU A 192 -1.16 8.19 11.91
C LEU A 192 -2.55 7.71 12.31
N GLU A 193 -3.58 8.54 12.11
CA GLU A 193 -4.97 8.19 12.40
C GLU A 193 -5.43 7.00 11.55
N VAL A 194 -5.05 6.97 10.27
CA VAL A 194 -5.35 5.85 9.38
C VAL A 194 -4.64 4.57 9.86
N ALA A 195 -3.37 4.69 10.27
CA ALA A 195 -2.63 3.55 10.78
C ALA A 195 -3.22 3.02 12.09
N GLN A 196 -3.61 3.89 13.02
CA GLN A 196 -4.24 3.51 14.29
C GLN A 196 -5.58 2.80 14.10
N GLU A 197 -6.36 3.23 13.11
CA GLU A 197 -7.68 2.67 12.86
C GLU A 197 -7.62 1.33 12.13
N MET A 198 -6.63 1.15 11.24
CA MET A 198 -6.65 0.04 10.29
C MET A 198 -5.61 -1.03 10.52
N CYS A 199 -4.45 -0.68 11.09
CA CYS A 199 -3.32 -1.59 11.11
C CYS A 199 -3.27 -2.44 12.37
N ASP A 200 -2.99 -3.73 12.21
CA ASP A 200 -2.72 -4.66 13.32
C ASP A 200 -1.30 -4.43 13.86
N ARG A 201 -0.34 -4.21 12.96
CA ARG A 201 1.06 -3.91 13.28
C ARG A 201 1.55 -2.75 12.43
N ILE A 202 2.58 -2.08 12.93
CA ILE A 202 3.18 -0.89 12.30
C ILE A 202 4.70 -1.05 12.29
N SER A 203 5.32 -0.67 11.17
CA SER A 203 6.77 -0.42 11.08
C SER A 203 7.00 1.04 10.72
N ILE A 204 7.81 1.74 11.53
CA ILE A 204 8.18 3.14 11.29
C ILE A 204 9.53 3.16 10.58
N ILE A 205 9.56 3.76 9.38
CA ILE A 205 10.78 3.93 8.59
C ILE A 205 11.24 5.39 8.62
N LEU A 206 12.54 5.59 8.83
CA LEU A 206 13.19 6.89 8.77
C LEU A 206 14.55 6.76 8.08
N LYS A 207 14.83 7.61 7.09
CA LYS A 207 16.10 7.62 6.34
C LYS A 207 16.52 6.23 5.86
N GLY A 208 15.56 5.47 5.34
CA GLY A 208 15.76 4.13 4.79
C GLY A 208 15.82 2.99 5.80
N LYS A 209 15.71 3.24 7.11
CA LYS A 209 15.80 2.21 8.17
C LYS A 209 14.52 2.09 8.96
N ILE A 210 14.16 0.87 9.36
CA ILE A 210 13.07 0.67 10.34
C ILE A 210 13.62 1.04 11.71
N ILE A 211 12.98 2.04 12.36
CA ILE A 211 13.40 2.56 13.68
C ILE A 211 12.49 2.05 14.81
N ALA A 212 11.27 1.62 14.50
CA ALA A 212 10.35 1.01 15.45
C ALA A 212 9.41 0.03 14.73
N ARG A 213 8.99 -1.03 15.42
CA ARG A 213 8.06 -2.03 14.92
C ARG A 213 7.28 -2.66 16.08
N GLY A 214 5.97 -2.85 15.89
CA GLY A 214 5.09 -3.49 16.87
C GLY A 214 3.62 -3.28 16.54
N THR A 215 2.74 -3.64 17.46
CA THR A 215 1.34 -3.22 17.45
C THR A 215 1.24 -1.72 17.73
N VAL A 216 0.07 -1.11 17.47
CA VAL A 216 -0.17 0.28 17.86
C VAL A 216 0.11 0.51 19.35
N SER A 217 -0.25 -0.47 20.19
CA SER A 217 0.00 -0.42 21.65
C SER A 217 1.50 -0.48 21.98
N ASP A 218 2.27 -1.35 21.28
CA ASP A 218 3.71 -1.45 21.48
C ASP A 218 4.42 -0.13 21.12
N ILE A 219 4.02 0.49 20.00
CA ILE A 219 4.61 1.78 19.58
C ILE A 219 4.26 2.89 20.56
N ARG A 220 3.02 2.94 21.08
CA ARG A 220 2.63 3.91 22.12
C ARG A 220 3.45 3.73 23.39
N ALA A 221 3.73 2.50 23.80
CA ALA A 221 4.53 2.19 24.98
C ALA A 221 6.01 2.63 24.87
N MET A 222 6.49 2.99 23.66
CA MET A 222 7.82 3.58 23.46
C MET A 222 7.89 5.08 23.81
N GLY A 223 6.76 5.72 24.12
CA GLY A 223 6.69 7.09 24.64
C GLY A 223 7.02 7.16 26.13
N ASP A 224 7.20 8.39 26.64
CA ASP A 224 7.57 8.63 28.06
C ASP A 224 6.39 8.53 29.03
N GLY A 225 5.15 8.43 28.52
CA GLY A 225 3.92 8.39 29.32
C GLY A 225 2.91 7.34 28.85
N ALA A 226 2.21 6.71 29.80
CA ALA A 226 1.18 5.69 29.52
C ALA A 226 0.01 6.20 28.65
N ASN A 227 -0.11 7.50 28.42
CA ASN A 227 -1.16 8.16 27.64
C ASN A 227 -0.63 8.92 26.41
N ASP A 228 0.63 8.75 26.02
CA ASP A 228 1.16 9.45 24.85
C ASP A 228 0.37 9.06 23.59
N HIS A 229 -0.07 10.07 22.84
CA HIS A 229 -0.69 9.85 21.54
C HIS A 229 0.36 9.32 20.56
N LEU A 230 -0.04 8.39 19.67
CA LEU A 230 0.88 7.82 18.66
C LEU A 230 1.62 8.92 17.89
N THR A 231 0.98 10.09 17.69
CA THR A 231 1.55 11.26 17.04
C THR A 231 2.78 11.80 17.79
N GLU A 232 2.73 11.91 19.11
CA GLU A 232 3.84 12.39 19.93
C GLU A 232 5.02 11.41 19.90
N VAL A 233 4.73 10.12 20.02
CA VAL A 233 5.75 9.06 19.91
C VAL A 233 6.39 9.06 18.51
N PHE A 234 5.59 9.18 17.48
CA PHE A 234 6.08 9.26 16.10
C PHE A 234 6.97 10.49 15.88
N LEU A 235 6.57 11.67 16.36
CA LEU A 235 7.37 12.89 16.27
C LEU A 235 8.69 12.75 17.03
N LYS A 236 8.68 12.21 18.24
CA LYS A 236 9.91 11.93 19.01
C LYS A 236 10.84 10.99 18.25
N LEU A 237 10.32 9.88 17.72
CA LEU A 237 11.12 8.88 16.99
C LEU A 237 11.66 9.41 15.66
N THR A 238 10.96 10.33 15.00
CA THR A 238 11.34 10.87 13.70
C THR A 238 12.11 12.20 13.78
N GLY A 239 12.34 12.72 14.99
CA GLY A 239 13.07 13.98 15.20
C GLY A 239 12.23 15.23 14.95
N GLY A 240 10.90 15.11 14.93
CA GLY A 240 9.96 16.21 14.69
C GLY A 240 9.66 17.05 15.92
N SER A 241 10.70 17.60 16.57
CA SER A 241 10.54 18.66 17.60
C SER A 241 10.39 20.08 16.98
N GLY A 242 9.84 20.14 15.76
CA GLY A 242 9.71 21.38 14.98
C GLY A 242 8.76 22.46 15.54
N LEU A 243 8.23 22.31 16.73
CA LEU A 243 7.51 23.40 17.42
C LEU A 243 8.46 24.37 18.11
N GLN A 244 9.69 23.98 18.44
CA GLN A 244 10.68 24.86 19.05
C GLN A 244 11.30 25.87 18.05
N GLU A 245 11.34 25.53 16.75
CA GLU A 245 11.84 26.47 15.73
C GLU A 245 10.83 27.55 15.34
N ILE A 246 9.53 27.36 15.64
CA ILE A 246 8.50 28.36 15.33
C ILE A 246 8.52 29.48 16.38
N ASP A 247 8.79 29.16 17.64
CA ASP A 247 8.88 30.15 18.73
C ASP A 247 10.10 31.08 18.59
N GLU A 248 11.11 30.72 17.78
CA GLU A 248 12.27 31.59 17.48
C GLU A 248 12.04 32.47 16.24
N ILE A 249 10.99 32.24 15.45
CA ILE A 249 10.72 32.97 14.19
C ILE A 249 9.50 33.90 14.32
N VAL A 250 8.65 33.73 15.34
CA VAL A 250 7.46 34.54 15.62
C VAL A 250 7.70 35.42 16.86
#